data_a967eca0ea6990daec753fa0682e17eb
#
_entry.id   a967eca0ea6990daec753fa0682e17eb
#
_cell.length_a   1.000
_cell.length_b   1.000
_cell.length_c   1.000
_cell.angle_alpha   90.00
_cell.angle_beta   90.00
_cell.angle_gamma   90.00
#
_symmetry.space_group_name_H-M   'P 1'
#
loop_
_entity.id
_entity.type
_entity.pdbx_description
1 polymer ?
#
loop_
_entity_poly.entity_id
_entity_poly.type
_entity_poly.pdbx_seq_one_letter_code
_entity_poly.pdbx_strand_id
1 'polypeptide(L)'
;MVLYGLKSCDSCRKALKALPQATFVDLRAQGVPGAVLQAALDRFGAALVNTRSTTWRGLGAEERARPPLDLIAAHPALMKRPLIEEAGALYLGWGPETRAALGLA
;
A
#
# COMPACT_ATOMS: atom_id res chain seq x y z
N MET A 1 10.56 11.09 1.20
CA MET A 1 9.27 10.46 0.87
C MET A 1 9.51 9.10 0.24
N VAL A 2 8.82 8.08 0.72
CA VAL A 2 8.90 6.73 0.17
C VAL A 2 7.52 6.29 -0.28
N LEU A 3 7.44 5.73 -1.48
CA LEU A 3 6.21 5.21 -2.04
C LEU A 3 6.34 3.70 -2.26
N TYR A 4 5.54 2.94 -1.53
CA TYR A 4 5.49 1.48 -1.67
C TYR A 4 4.37 1.11 -2.63
N GLY A 5 4.70 0.37 -3.67
CA GLY A 5 3.71 0.01 -4.67
C GLY A 5 4.20 -1.02 -5.67
N LEU A 6 3.51 -1.07 -6.79
CA LEU A 6 3.86 -1.96 -7.92
C LEU A 6 3.93 -1.13 -9.20
N LYS A 7 4.90 -1.44 -10.04
CA LYS A 7 5.09 -0.74 -11.33
C LYS A 7 3.89 -0.91 -12.26
N SER A 8 3.18 -2.02 -12.14
CA SER A 8 1.99 -2.31 -12.94
C SER A 8 0.72 -1.65 -12.40
N CYS A 9 0.77 -1.06 -11.21
CA CYS A 9 -0.39 -0.43 -10.59
C CYS A 9 -0.59 0.99 -11.14
N ASP A 10 -1.76 1.24 -11.72
CA ASP A 10 -2.08 2.54 -12.33
C ASP A 10 -2.03 3.68 -11.31
N SER A 11 -2.60 3.48 -10.12
CA SER A 11 -2.56 4.47 -9.05
C SER A 11 -1.13 4.80 -8.62
N CYS A 12 -0.26 3.79 -8.55
CA CYS A 12 1.15 3.99 -8.21
C CYS A 12 1.86 4.81 -9.28
N ARG A 13 1.59 4.54 -10.56
CA ARG A 13 2.19 5.29 -11.66
C ARG A 13 1.75 6.76 -11.64
N LYS A 14 0.46 7.00 -11.38
CA LYS A 14 -0.07 8.36 -11.26
C LYS A 14 0.56 9.09 -10.08
N ALA A 15 0.70 8.42 -8.94
CA ALA A 15 1.32 8.99 -7.76
C ALA A 15 2.78 9.35 -7.99
N LEU A 16 3.55 8.45 -8.60
CA LEU A 16 4.97 8.70 -8.92
C LEU A 16 5.15 9.88 -9.86
N LYS A 17 4.26 10.02 -10.83
CA LYS A 17 4.29 11.15 -11.76
C LYS A 17 4.05 12.48 -11.02
N ALA A 18 3.15 12.48 -10.05
CA ALA A 18 2.83 13.67 -9.27
C ALA A 18 3.87 13.95 -8.16
N LEU A 19 4.64 12.94 -7.75
CA LEU A 19 5.61 13.01 -6.66
C LEU A 19 6.99 12.58 -7.16
N PRO A 20 7.63 13.36 -8.05
CA PRO A 20 8.91 12.95 -8.65
C PRO A 20 10.05 12.80 -7.65
N GLN A 21 9.93 13.41 -6.46
CA GLN A 21 10.93 13.31 -5.40
C GLN A 21 10.80 12.02 -4.57
N ALA A 22 9.71 11.26 -4.74
CA ALA A 22 9.50 10.05 -3.95
C ALA A 22 10.44 8.93 -4.37
N THR A 23 10.93 8.19 -3.37
CA THR A 23 11.67 6.95 -3.61
C THR A 23 10.67 5.82 -3.78
N PHE A 24 10.71 5.15 -4.92
CA PHE A 24 9.82 4.03 -5.19
C PHE A 24 10.40 2.72 -4.62
N VAL A 25 9.57 1.99 -3.88
CA VAL A 25 9.90 0.66 -3.36
C VAL A 25 8.90 -0.34 -3.92
N ASP A 26 9.40 -1.32 -4.68
CA ASP A 26 8.56 -2.36 -5.27
C ASP A 26 8.23 -3.41 -4.22
N LEU A 27 6.93 -3.66 -4.01
CA LEU A 27 6.44 -4.58 -2.99
C LEU A 27 6.89 -6.01 -3.21
N ARG A 28 7.01 -6.44 -4.46
CA ARG A 28 7.40 -7.82 -4.78
C ARG A 28 8.90 -8.02 -4.69
N ALA A 29 9.67 -6.99 -5.03
CA ALA A 29 11.13 -7.09 -5.05
C ALA A 29 11.74 -6.86 -3.66
N GLN A 30 11.21 -5.89 -2.90
CA GLN A 30 11.80 -5.44 -1.64
C GLN A 30 10.87 -5.61 -0.43
N GLY A 31 9.56 -5.57 -0.65
CA GLY A 31 8.58 -5.61 0.43
C GLY A 31 8.54 -4.31 1.22
N VAL A 32 7.71 -4.27 2.26
CA VAL A 32 7.57 -3.15 3.17
C VAL A 32 8.28 -3.50 4.48
N PRO A 33 9.13 -2.62 5.03
CA PRO A 33 9.74 -2.89 6.33
C PRO A 33 8.67 -3.20 7.38
N GLY A 34 8.94 -4.20 8.25
CA GLY A 34 7.96 -4.67 9.22
C GLY A 34 7.40 -3.57 10.11
N ALA A 35 8.25 -2.64 10.54
CA ALA A 35 7.83 -1.52 11.38
C ALA A 35 6.86 -0.58 10.65
N VAL A 36 7.11 -0.33 9.36
CA VAL A 36 6.22 0.51 8.54
C VAL A 36 4.89 -0.20 8.30
N LEU A 37 4.94 -1.49 8.01
CA LEU A 37 3.73 -2.29 7.77
C LEU A 37 2.86 -2.37 9.03
N GLN A 38 3.46 -2.54 10.20
CA GLN A 38 2.75 -2.55 11.47
C GLN A 38 2.11 -1.18 11.75
N ALA A 39 2.85 -0.10 11.52
CA ALA A 39 2.33 1.25 11.69
C ALA A 39 1.16 1.52 10.73
N ALA A 40 1.24 1.02 9.50
CA ALA A 40 0.15 1.14 8.54
C ALA A 40 -1.09 0.36 8.98
N LEU A 41 -0.90 -0.85 9.52
CA LEU A 41 -2.02 -1.62 10.05
C LEU A 41 -2.68 -0.91 11.23
N ASP A 42 -1.87 -0.36 12.14
CA ASP A 42 -2.37 0.39 13.29
C ASP A 42 -3.16 1.63 12.87
N ARG A 43 -2.70 2.29 11.80
CA ARG A 43 -3.30 3.52 11.29
C ARG A 43 -4.58 3.28 10.47
N PHE A 44 -4.54 2.30 9.57
CA PHE A 44 -5.59 2.08 8.57
C PHE A 44 -6.46 0.86 8.83
N GLY A 45 -5.99 -0.06 9.68
CA GLY A 45 -6.76 -1.25 10.01
C GLY A 45 -7.09 -2.11 8.78
N ALA A 46 -8.34 -2.54 8.69
CA ALA A 46 -8.80 -3.43 7.63
C ALA A 46 -8.65 -2.84 6.22
N ALA A 47 -8.58 -1.51 6.11
CA ALA A 47 -8.42 -0.85 4.81
C ALA A 47 -7.08 -1.16 4.14
N LEU A 48 -6.09 -1.62 4.91
CA LEU A 48 -4.77 -1.95 4.38
C LEU A 48 -4.81 -3.14 3.41
N VAL A 49 -5.76 -4.06 3.59
CA VAL A 49 -5.95 -5.22 2.70
C VAL A 49 -7.04 -4.90 1.70
N ASN A 50 -6.70 -4.98 0.40
CA ASN A 50 -7.66 -4.70 -0.66
C ASN A 50 -8.50 -5.94 -0.98
N THR A 51 -9.66 -6.04 -0.37
CA THR A 51 -10.59 -7.18 -0.57
C THR A 51 -11.33 -7.11 -1.90
N ARG A 52 -11.12 -6.06 -2.69
CA ARG A 52 -11.70 -5.93 -4.04
C ARG A 52 -10.74 -6.39 -5.13
N SER A 53 -9.51 -6.78 -4.76
CA SER A 53 -8.50 -7.20 -5.70
C SER A 53 -8.79 -8.58 -6.27
N THR A 54 -8.27 -8.86 -7.46
CA THR A 54 -8.33 -10.21 -8.04
C THR A 54 -7.56 -11.21 -7.19
N THR A 55 -6.48 -10.78 -6.57
CA THR A 55 -5.69 -11.62 -5.67
C THR A 55 -6.55 -12.12 -4.50
N TRP A 56 -7.31 -11.23 -3.85
CA TRP A 56 -8.20 -11.60 -2.76
C TRP A 56 -9.28 -12.58 -3.22
N ARG A 57 -9.88 -12.32 -4.38
CA ARG A 57 -10.94 -13.19 -4.93
C ARG A 57 -10.44 -14.60 -5.21
N GLY A 58 -9.16 -14.75 -5.51
CA GLY A 58 -8.55 -16.05 -5.75
C GLY A 58 -8.20 -16.84 -4.49
N LEU A 59 -8.32 -16.23 -3.29
CA LEU A 59 -7.97 -16.89 -2.04
C LEU A 59 -9.15 -17.68 -1.48
N GLY A 60 -8.85 -18.86 -0.92
CA GLY A 60 -9.84 -19.65 -0.18
C GLY A 60 -10.11 -19.07 1.21
N ALA A 61 -11.15 -19.61 1.87
CA ALA A 61 -11.57 -19.14 3.19
C ALA A 61 -10.46 -19.23 4.24
N GLU A 62 -9.67 -20.30 4.22
CA GLU A 62 -8.57 -20.48 5.18
C GLU A 62 -7.51 -19.42 5.03
N GLU A 63 -7.12 -19.13 3.78
CA GLU A 63 -6.10 -18.12 3.51
C GLU A 63 -6.61 -16.74 3.91
N ARG A 64 -7.87 -16.42 3.59
CA ARG A 64 -8.48 -15.12 3.96
C ARG A 64 -8.55 -14.91 5.46
N ALA A 65 -8.57 -15.97 6.25
CA ALA A 65 -8.65 -15.89 7.71
C ALA A 65 -7.30 -15.59 8.37
N ARG A 66 -6.21 -15.60 7.63
CA ARG A 66 -4.88 -15.30 8.18
C ARG A 66 -4.79 -13.83 8.63
N PRO A 67 -3.91 -13.53 9.61
CA PRO A 67 -3.67 -12.15 10.03
C PRO A 67 -3.25 -11.26 8.84
N PRO A 68 -3.67 -9.98 8.81
CA PRO A 68 -3.38 -9.10 7.68
C PRO A 68 -1.90 -9.00 7.30
N LEU A 69 -1.01 -8.94 8.27
CA LEU A 69 0.43 -8.84 7.97
C LEU A 69 0.96 -10.11 7.32
N ASP A 70 0.48 -11.28 7.73
CA ASP A 70 0.85 -12.56 7.12
C ASP A 70 0.33 -12.66 5.70
N LEU A 71 -0.90 -12.19 5.48
CA LEU A 71 -1.51 -12.15 4.15
C LEU A 71 -0.69 -11.28 3.19
N ILE A 72 -0.29 -10.10 3.63
CA ILE A 72 0.49 -9.18 2.80
C ILE A 72 1.89 -9.73 2.54
N ALA A 73 2.50 -10.39 3.54
CA ALA A 73 3.81 -11.03 3.34
C ALA A 73 3.75 -12.13 2.29
N ALA A 74 2.71 -12.96 2.33
CA ALA A 74 2.52 -14.05 1.37
C ALA A 74 2.04 -13.55 0.00
N HIS A 75 1.23 -12.50 -0.01
CA HIS A 75 0.59 -11.95 -1.21
C HIS A 75 0.72 -10.42 -1.24
N PRO A 76 1.89 -9.88 -1.62
CA PRO A 76 2.12 -8.42 -1.58
C PRO A 76 1.09 -7.59 -2.35
N ALA A 77 0.50 -8.16 -3.40
CA ALA A 77 -0.53 -7.47 -4.18
C ALA A 77 -1.83 -7.23 -3.41
N LEU A 78 -2.00 -7.85 -2.24
CA LEU A 78 -3.16 -7.60 -1.38
C LEU A 78 -3.10 -6.26 -0.67
N MET A 79 -1.91 -5.71 -0.45
CA MET A 79 -1.82 -4.40 0.20
C MET A 79 -2.42 -3.33 -0.71
N LYS A 80 -3.27 -2.49 -0.15
CA LYS A 80 -3.80 -1.34 -0.88
C LYS A 80 -2.66 -0.41 -1.25
N ARG A 81 -2.66 0.10 -2.46
CA ARG A 81 -1.55 0.87 -3.04
C ARG A 81 -2.01 2.22 -3.57
N PRO A 82 -1.11 3.18 -3.59
CA PRO A 82 0.20 3.19 -2.96
C PRO A 82 0.11 3.38 -1.45
N LEU A 83 1.13 2.93 -0.73
CA LEU A 83 1.37 3.33 0.67
C LEU A 83 2.52 4.32 0.64
N ILE A 84 2.29 5.52 1.17
CA ILE A 84 3.27 6.62 1.10
C ILE A 84 3.68 6.99 2.51
N GLU A 85 4.99 7.06 2.74
CA GLU A 85 5.58 7.55 4.00
C GLU A 85 6.27 8.88 3.76
N GLU A 86 5.88 9.90 4.51
CA GLU A 86 6.48 11.22 4.46
C GLU A 86 6.57 11.80 5.85
N ALA A 87 7.80 12.13 6.29
CA ALA A 87 8.06 12.78 7.58
C ALA A 87 7.36 12.08 8.76
N GLY A 88 7.35 10.75 8.77
CA GLY A 88 6.73 9.96 9.81
C GLY A 88 5.23 9.74 9.68
N ALA A 89 4.58 10.38 8.71
CA ALA A 89 3.16 10.20 8.44
C ALA A 89 2.97 9.17 7.33
N LEU A 90 1.84 8.46 7.37
CA LEU A 90 1.48 7.45 6.37
C LEU A 90 0.21 7.86 5.66
N TYR A 91 0.16 7.59 4.37
CA TYR A 91 -0.99 7.84 3.50
C TYR A 91 -1.28 6.60 2.68
N LEU A 92 -2.55 6.24 2.53
CA LEU A 92 -2.95 5.02 1.84
C LEU A 92 -3.88 5.34 0.67
N GLY A 93 -3.52 4.82 -0.50
CA GLY A 93 -4.26 5.05 -1.73
C GLY A 93 -3.89 6.37 -2.40
N TRP A 94 -4.47 6.61 -3.57
CA TRP A 94 -4.22 7.83 -4.35
C TRP A 94 -5.53 8.57 -4.63
N GLY A 95 -6.35 8.70 -3.59
CA GLY A 95 -7.61 9.43 -3.66
C GLY A 95 -7.44 10.92 -3.34
N PRO A 96 -8.54 11.68 -3.40
CA PRO A 96 -8.51 13.12 -3.12
C PRO A 96 -7.96 13.46 -1.74
N GLU A 97 -8.25 12.64 -0.73
CA GLU A 97 -7.77 12.87 0.64
C GLU A 97 -6.24 12.81 0.73
N THR A 98 -5.63 11.77 0.14
CA THR A 98 -4.17 11.63 0.12
C THR A 98 -3.53 12.79 -0.65
N ARG A 99 -4.08 13.12 -1.80
CA ARG A 99 -3.55 14.21 -2.64
C ARG A 99 -3.61 15.54 -1.92
N ALA A 100 -4.73 15.85 -1.27
CA ALA A 100 -4.87 17.08 -0.50
C ALA A 100 -3.90 17.11 0.68
N ALA A 101 -3.76 16.01 1.41
CA ALA A 101 -2.84 15.93 2.55
C ALA A 101 -1.39 16.13 2.15
N LEU A 102 -1.01 15.76 0.92
CA LEU A 102 0.34 15.95 0.38
C LEU A 102 0.52 17.31 -0.31
N GLY A 103 -0.46 18.19 -0.21
CA GLY A 103 -0.38 19.53 -0.82
C GLY A 103 -0.67 19.58 -2.31
N LEU A 104 -1.26 18.52 -2.86
CA LEU A 104 -1.65 18.46 -4.27
C LEU A 104 -3.13 18.82 -4.41
N ALA A 105 -3.42 19.75 -5.27
CA ALA A 105 -4.79 20.21 -5.50
C ALA A 105 -5.63 19.16 -6.24
#